data_16d9457883f49dba02f4975dad9cbfa4
#
_entry.id   16d9457883f49dba02f4975dad9cbfa4
#
_cell.length_a   1.000
_cell.length_b   1.000
_cell.length_c   1.000
_cell.angle_alpha   90.00
_cell.angle_beta   90.00
_cell.angle_gamma   90.00
#
_symmetry.space_group_name_H-M   'P 1'
#
loop_
_entity.id
_entity.type
_entity.pdbx_description
1 polymer ?
#
loop_
_entity_poly.entity_id
_entity_poly.type
_entity_poly.pdbx_seq_one_letter_code
_entity_poly.pdbx_strand_id
1 'polypeptide(L)'
;MRVHIDSDILYKIDNYLKPELVYIPLENKNEVEYKHLVKGGDYVHKGQVIAIDEKINFPIHSSVSGYALVGDTKTINNGKKIKCVVIENDFKEKYEKSKVVTKKEYTREEFINALRENGITGLGGSDFPTFLKYDNDNTKYLLVNGVECEPFVSCDKALMKNSAEEILEAVDKIMTIMNLKKSYIVVKEDSTKVINAFTKHIGTYPNISLKLVKDAYPNGWERIVVRDTLGIEYDKYPIEKGILVSNVSTIYAIYEMLKYSRPLTERIITITGPGIKKKTNVKVKIGTLASEIIASLDGYKKLKNPLFIAGGPMMGKSIPTDDLIITKDINAILV
;
A
#
# COMPACT_ATOMS: atom_id res chain seq x y z
N MET A 1 0.78 -16.78 21.28
CA MET A 1 1.29 -15.63 22.04
C MET A 1 0.47 -14.41 21.61
N ARG A 2 -0.43 -13.91 22.47
CA ARG A 2 -1.16 -12.66 22.18
C ARG A 2 -0.21 -11.50 22.47
N VAL A 3 0.23 -10.83 21.42
CA VAL A 3 1.03 -9.62 21.55
C VAL A 3 0.05 -8.48 21.84
N HIS A 4 0.05 -7.97 23.05
CA HIS A 4 -0.70 -6.76 23.38
C HIS A 4 0.01 -5.55 22.73
N ILE A 5 -0.57 -5.05 21.63
CA ILE A 5 -0.32 -3.69 21.17
C ILE A 5 -1.33 -2.81 21.90
N ASP A 6 -0.87 -1.68 22.40
CA ASP A 6 -1.72 -0.70 23.08
C ASP A 6 -2.90 -0.32 22.18
N SER A 7 -4.13 -0.47 22.68
CA SER A 7 -5.36 -0.36 21.90
C SER A 7 -5.51 0.99 21.18
N ASP A 8 -4.90 2.05 21.72
CA ASP A 8 -5.01 3.40 21.14
C ASP A 8 -4.07 3.60 19.95
N ILE A 9 -2.94 2.89 19.89
CA ILE A 9 -1.97 2.93 18.79
C ILE A 9 -2.52 2.23 17.54
N LEU A 10 -3.30 1.17 17.73
CA LEU A 10 -3.81 0.31 16.63
C LEU A 10 -4.62 1.07 15.57
N TYR A 11 -5.24 2.19 15.93
CA TYR A 11 -6.17 2.91 15.05
C TYR A 11 -5.73 4.34 14.76
N LYS A 12 -4.62 4.78 15.34
CA LYS A 12 -4.05 6.11 15.13
C LYS A 12 -3.23 6.11 13.84
N ILE A 13 -3.34 7.19 13.07
CA ILE A 13 -2.49 7.48 11.92
C ILE A 13 -1.87 8.85 12.14
N ASP A 14 -0.57 8.89 12.38
CA ASP A 14 0.23 10.10 12.35
C ASP A 14 0.63 10.42 10.90
N ASN A 15 1.12 11.61 10.62
CA ASN A 15 1.57 12.02 9.29
C ASN A 15 3.04 12.40 9.30
N TYR A 16 3.80 11.87 8.35
CA TYR A 16 5.13 12.33 7.99
C TYR A 16 5.18 12.52 6.47
N LEU A 17 4.76 13.70 6.00
CA LEU A 17 4.54 13.99 4.57
C LEU A 17 5.49 15.07 4.03
N LYS A 18 6.49 15.46 4.81
CA LYS A 18 7.46 16.50 4.44
C LYS A 18 8.91 16.01 4.62
N PRO A 19 9.32 14.89 3.97
CA PRO A 19 10.73 14.50 3.95
C PRO A 19 11.54 15.56 3.20
N GLU A 20 12.79 15.76 3.59
CA GLU A 20 13.70 16.65 2.85
C GLU A 20 14.10 16.04 1.50
N LEU A 21 14.36 14.74 1.51
CA LEU A 21 14.71 13.98 0.31
C LEU A 21 13.78 12.78 0.16
N VAL A 22 13.48 12.43 -1.09
CA VAL A 22 12.90 11.13 -1.41
C VAL A 22 13.80 10.37 -2.37
N TYR A 23 13.91 9.07 -2.15
CA TYR A 23 14.74 8.14 -2.90
C TYR A 23 13.83 7.18 -3.65
N ILE A 24 13.65 7.39 -4.94
CA ILE A 24 12.78 6.57 -5.77
C ILE A 24 13.60 5.47 -6.43
N PRO A 25 13.33 4.20 -6.08
CA PRO A 25 14.16 3.08 -6.52
C PRO A 25 14.06 2.83 -8.02
N LEU A 26 15.19 2.51 -8.66
CA LEU A 26 15.26 2.11 -10.07
C LEU A 26 15.25 0.58 -10.25
N GLU A 27 14.96 -0.15 -9.20
CA GLU A 27 14.74 -1.59 -9.21
C GLU A 27 13.80 -1.93 -8.03
N ASN A 28 12.90 -2.89 -8.22
CA ASN A 28 12.08 -3.37 -7.10
C ASN A 28 12.63 -4.67 -6.49
N LYS A 29 11.98 -5.18 -5.44
CA LYS A 29 12.37 -6.42 -4.75
C LYS A 29 12.34 -7.69 -5.63
N ASN A 30 11.63 -7.64 -6.76
CA ASN A 30 11.51 -8.75 -7.73
C ASN A 30 12.51 -8.58 -8.88
N GLU A 31 13.51 -7.71 -8.72
CA GLU A 31 14.58 -7.44 -9.69
C GLU A 31 14.07 -6.88 -11.03
N VAL A 32 12.92 -6.19 -11.00
CA VAL A 32 12.41 -5.44 -12.14
C VAL A 32 13.13 -4.10 -12.19
N GLU A 33 13.89 -3.86 -13.24
CA GLU A 33 14.60 -2.61 -13.47
C GLU A 33 13.66 -1.55 -14.08
N TYR A 34 13.87 -0.30 -13.66
CA TYR A 34 13.15 0.87 -14.17
C TYR A 34 14.11 1.81 -14.89
N LYS A 35 13.74 2.22 -16.08
CA LYS A 35 14.46 3.25 -16.82
C LYS A 35 14.09 4.63 -16.27
N HIS A 36 15.05 5.38 -15.79
CA HIS A 36 14.82 6.75 -15.34
C HIS A 36 14.59 7.70 -16.52
N LEU A 37 13.70 8.68 -16.33
CA LEU A 37 13.27 9.65 -17.34
C LEU A 37 13.71 11.09 -17.02
N VAL A 38 14.35 11.31 -15.86
CA VAL A 38 14.79 12.62 -15.38
C VAL A 38 16.29 12.63 -15.13
N LYS A 39 16.89 13.82 -15.19
CA LYS A 39 18.33 14.07 -14.98
C LYS A 39 18.54 14.96 -13.76
N GLY A 40 19.75 14.93 -13.20
CA GLY A 40 20.13 15.88 -12.14
C GLY A 40 19.94 17.33 -12.60
N GLY A 41 19.30 18.14 -11.76
CA GLY A 41 18.89 19.52 -12.04
C GLY A 41 17.48 19.70 -12.62
N ASP A 42 16.83 18.63 -13.08
CA ASP A 42 15.45 18.73 -13.57
C ASP A 42 14.48 19.04 -12.43
N TYR A 43 13.58 20.00 -12.63
CA TYR A 43 12.46 20.20 -11.72
C TYR A 43 11.37 19.19 -12.01
N VAL A 44 10.89 18.49 -10.97
CA VAL A 44 9.83 17.50 -11.06
C VAL A 44 8.61 17.93 -10.25
N HIS A 45 7.42 17.55 -10.72
CA HIS A 45 6.17 17.75 -10.01
C HIS A 45 5.80 16.48 -9.21
N LYS A 46 5.06 16.65 -8.13
CA LYS A 46 4.43 15.52 -7.44
C LYS A 46 3.47 14.79 -8.39
N GLY A 47 3.59 13.48 -8.48
CA GLY A 47 2.81 12.67 -9.42
C GLY A 47 3.37 12.61 -10.84
N GLN A 48 4.46 13.31 -11.13
CA GLN A 48 5.14 13.20 -12.43
C GLN A 48 5.80 11.82 -12.57
N VAL A 49 5.69 11.22 -13.77
CA VAL A 49 6.42 9.99 -14.11
C VAL A 49 7.90 10.29 -14.23
N ILE A 50 8.72 9.62 -13.42
CA ILE A 50 10.17 9.83 -13.34
C ILE A 50 10.99 8.61 -13.71
N ALA A 51 10.35 7.43 -13.72
CA ALA A 51 10.93 6.19 -14.20
C ALA A 51 9.82 5.27 -14.76
N ILE A 52 10.19 4.25 -15.52
CA ILE A 52 9.23 3.35 -16.17
C ILE A 52 9.79 1.93 -16.29
N ASP A 53 8.96 0.93 -16.05
CA ASP A 53 9.18 -0.42 -16.55
C ASP A 53 8.76 -0.46 -18.02
N GLU A 54 9.75 -0.51 -18.92
CA GLU A 54 9.50 -0.48 -20.37
C GLU A 54 8.80 -1.77 -20.87
N LYS A 55 8.90 -2.90 -20.16
CA LYS A 55 8.34 -4.19 -20.60
C LYS A 55 6.82 -4.19 -20.56
N ILE A 56 6.24 -3.57 -19.54
CA ILE A 56 4.79 -3.53 -19.32
C ILE A 56 4.24 -2.10 -19.35
N ASN A 57 5.07 -1.12 -19.71
CA ASN A 57 4.75 0.30 -19.72
C ASN A 57 4.15 0.79 -18.38
N PHE A 58 4.84 0.43 -17.26
CA PHE A 58 4.36 0.73 -15.92
C PHE A 58 5.17 1.87 -15.28
N PRO A 59 4.53 3.01 -14.98
CA PRO A 59 5.22 4.21 -14.51
C PRO A 59 5.53 4.18 -13.01
N ILE A 60 6.62 4.85 -12.65
CA ILE A 60 7.00 5.17 -11.29
C ILE A 60 6.96 6.69 -11.13
N HIS A 61 6.24 7.16 -10.12
CA HIS A 61 5.94 8.59 -9.93
C HIS A 61 6.77 9.21 -8.81
N SER A 62 7.07 10.50 -8.96
CA SER A 62 7.59 11.30 -7.86
C SER A 62 6.56 11.48 -6.77
N SER A 63 6.95 11.28 -5.52
CA SER A 63 6.08 11.48 -4.36
C SER A 63 6.09 12.93 -3.82
N VAL A 64 6.99 13.77 -4.30
CA VAL A 64 7.12 15.18 -3.94
C VAL A 64 7.32 16.03 -5.20
N SER A 65 7.18 17.35 -5.08
CA SER A 65 7.73 18.31 -6.05
C SER A 65 9.10 18.81 -5.61
N GLY A 66 9.99 19.12 -6.56
CA GLY A 66 11.31 19.59 -6.25
C GLY A 66 12.33 19.34 -7.35
N TYR A 67 13.61 19.26 -7.02
CA TYR A 67 14.69 19.09 -7.99
C TYR A 67 15.30 17.70 -7.91
N ALA A 68 15.43 17.04 -9.05
CA ALA A 68 16.18 15.79 -9.15
C ALA A 68 17.67 16.06 -8.92
N LEU A 69 18.28 15.28 -8.04
CA LEU A 69 19.71 15.31 -7.75
C LEU A 69 20.45 14.21 -8.49
N VAL A 70 21.78 14.21 -8.40
CA VAL A 70 22.59 13.05 -8.83
C VAL A 70 22.17 11.84 -8.01
N GLY A 71 22.01 10.69 -8.67
CA GLY A 71 21.51 9.47 -8.04
C GLY A 71 22.37 8.98 -6.87
N ASP A 72 21.73 8.32 -5.92
CA ASP A 72 22.34 7.69 -4.75
C ASP A 72 21.92 6.22 -4.67
N THR A 73 22.48 5.47 -3.74
CA THR A 73 22.20 4.05 -3.51
C THR A 73 21.60 3.85 -2.13
N LYS A 74 20.43 3.22 -2.05
CA LYS A 74 19.71 2.97 -0.80
C LYS A 74 19.25 1.52 -0.67
N THR A 75 18.99 1.11 0.55
CA THR A 75 18.51 -0.24 0.87
C THR A 75 17.01 -0.35 0.61
N ILE A 76 16.58 -1.43 -0.01
CA ILE A 76 15.16 -1.83 -0.14
C ILE A 76 14.83 -3.00 0.79
N ASN A 77 13.58 -3.41 0.84
CA ASN A 77 13.03 -4.39 1.80
C ASN A 77 13.67 -5.79 1.76
N ASN A 78 14.37 -6.16 0.68
CA ASN A 78 15.12 -7.43 0.60
C ASN A 78 16.56 -7.33 1.11
N GLY A 79 16.98 -6.14 1.61
CA GLY A 79 18.34 -5.86 2.07
C GLY A 79 19.32 -5.48 0.97
N LYS A 80 18.91 -5.51 -0.31
CA LYS A 80 19.74 -5.12 -1.45
C LYS A 80 19.88 -3.60 -1.51
N LYS A 81 21.08 -3.12 -1.81
CA LYS A 81 21.30 -1.70 -2.14
C LYS A 81 21.11 -1.48 -3.63
N ILE A 82 20.27 -0.54 -3.98
CA ILE A 82 19.91 -0.23 -5.37
C ILE A 82 20.05 1.25 -5.66
N LYS A 83 20.24 1.58 -6.94
CA LYS A 83 20.27 2.95 -7.42
C LYS A 83 18.87 3.59 -7.30
N CYS A 84 18.85 4.86 -6.95
CA CYS A 84 17.63 5.66 -6.82
C CYS A 84 17.74 6.95 -7.61
N VAL A 85 16.62 7.45 -8.11
CA VAL A 85 16.46 8.89 -8.41
C VAL A 85 16.24 9.57 -7.06
N VAL A 86 17.05 10.58 -6.76
CA VAL A 86 16.91 11.38 -5.52
C VAL A 86 16.21 12.68 -5.88
N ILE A 87 15.23 13.09 -5.10
CA ILE A 87 14.52 14.34 -5.31
C ILE A 87 14.56 15.15 -4.01
N GLU A 88 15.12 16.35 -4.10
CA GLU A 88 15.09 17.35 -3.05
C GLU A 88 13.71 18.02 -3.04
N ASN A 89 13.00 17.87 -1.92
CA ASN A 89 11.63 18.36 -1.77
C ASN A 89 11.59 19.87 -1.62
N ASP A 90 10.86 20.56 -2.47
CA ASP A 90 10.66 22.01 -2.38
C ASP A 90 9.51 22.41 -1.43
N PHE A 91 8.84 21.42 -0.82
CA PHE A 91 7.70 21.55 0.11
C PHE A 91 6.48 22.30 -0.47
N LYS A 92 6.41 22.51 -1.79
CA LYS A 92 5.32 23.24 -2.44
C LYS A 92 4.17 22.34 -2.86
N GLU A 93 4.36 21.00 -2.81
CA GLU A 93 3.34 20.03 -3.22
C GLU A 93 2.72 20.32 -4.59
N LYS A 94 3.51 20.82 -5.53
CA LYS A 94 3.04 21.12 -6.89
C LYS A 94 2.79 19.84 -7.65
N TYR A 95 1.52 19.55 -7.90
CA TYR A 95 1.12 18.41 -8.70
C TYR A 95 1.40 18.62 -10.17
N GLU A 96 1.82 17.56 -10.85
CA GLU A 96 1.70 17.50 -12.29
C GLU A 96 0.24 17.60 -12.68
N LYS A 97 -0.05 18.37 -13.74
CA LYS A 97 -1.41 18.37 -14.32
C LYS A 97 -1.69 16.96 -14.81
N SER A 98 -2.55 16.25 -14.09
CA SER A 98 -2.90 14.88 -14.41
C SER A 98 -3.42 14.80 -15.85
N LYS A 99 -2.86 13.86 -16.62
CA LYS A 99 -3.42 13.48 -17.94
C LYS A 99 -4.71 12.68 -17.76
N VAL A 100 -4.88 12.06 -16.59
CA VAL A 100 -6.07 11.31 -16.23
C VAL A 100 -7.04 12.27 -15.55
N VAL A 101 -8.06 12.68 -16.27
CA VAL A 101 -9.15 13.48 -15.70
C VAL A 101 -10.05 12.55 -14.90
N THR A 102 -10.42 12.94 -13.68
CA THR A 102 -11.46 12.21 -12.93
C THR A 102 -12.71 12.14 -13.77
N LYS A 103 -13.16 10.93 -14.07
CA LYS A 103 -14.38 10.67 -14.81
C LYS A 103 -15.49 10.33 -13.86
N LYS A 104 -16.72 10.72 -14.20
CA LYS A 104 -17.91 10.30 -13.45
C LYS A 104 -18.14 8.80 -13.62
N GLU A 105 -17.87 8.30 -14.83
CA GLU A 105 -17.99 6.89 -15.21
C GLU A 105 -16.75 6.44 -15.98
N TYR A 106 -16.30 5.23 -15.72
CA TYR A 106 -15.19 4.57 -16.41
C TYR A 106 -15.71 3.34 -17.15
N THR A 107 -15.26 3.14 -18.39
CA THR A 107 -15.33 1.81 -18.99
C THR A 107 -14.30 0.90 -18.31
N ARG A 108 -14.43 -0.40 -18.45
CA ARG A 108 -13.45 -1.37 -17.91
C ARG A 108 -12.03 -1.10 -18.43
N GLU A 109 -11.88 -0.87 -19.73
CA GLU A 109 -10.59 -0.57 -20.35
C GLU A 109 -9.97 0.71 -19.81
N GLU A 110 -10.75 1.79 -19.70
CA GLU A 110 -10.30 3.05 -19.09
C GLU A 110 -9.87 2.89 -17.66
N PHE A 111 -10.56 2.06 -16.88
CA PHE A 111 -10.21 1.77 -15.50
C PHE A 111 -8.89 1.00 -15.40
N ILE A 112 -8.69 -0.04 -16.22
CA ILE A 112 -7.44 -0.81 -16.26
C ILE A 112 -6.27 0.09 -16.67
N ASN A 113 -6.46 0.95 -17.67
CA ASN A 113 -5.47 1.94 -18.07
C ASN A 113 -5.18 2.96 -16.95
N ALA A 114 -6.21 3.42 -16.24
CA ALA A 114 -6.02 4.33 -15.10
C ALA A 114 -5.22 3.66 -13.96
N LEU A 115 -5.46 2.39 -13.65
CA LEU A 115 -4.66 1.62 -12.68
C LEU A 115 -3.18 1.58 -13.08
N ARG A 116 -2.89 1.35 -14.36
CA ARG A 116 -1.53 1.33 -14.90
C ARG A 116 -0.89 2.72 -14.82
N GLU A 117 -1.55 3.74 -15.38
CA GLU A 117 -1.02 5.10 -15.49
C GLU A 117 -0.80 5.77 -14.13
N ASN A 118 -1.55 5.39 -13.10
CA ASN A 118 -1.35 5.87 -11.74
C ASN A 118 -0.43 4.98 -10.89
N GLY A 119 0.21 3.98 -11.48
CA GLY A 119 1.21 3.14 -10.83
C GLY A 119 0.66 2.35 -9.64
N ILE A 120 -0.61 1.93 -9.69
CA ILE A 120 -1.25 1.19 -8.59
C ILE A 120 -0.70 -0.23 -8.51
N THR A 121 -0.17 -0.60 -7.33
CA THR A 121 0.35 -1.95 -7.04
C THR A 121 -0.33 -2.57 -5.83
N GLY A 122 -0.10 -3.87 -5.62
CA GLY A 122 -0.56 -4.58 -4.44
C GLY A 122 0.18 -4.15 -3.17
N LEU A 123 -0.50 -3.39 -2.30
CA LEU A 123 0.05 -2.79 -1.08
C LEU A 123 0.10 -3.73 0.13
N GLY A 124 -0.42 -4.94 0.01
CA GLY A 124 -0.31 -5.99 1.04
C GLY A 124 1.06 -6.71 1.05
N GLY A 125 2.10 -6.11 0.49
CA GLY A 125 3.46 -6.64 0.46
C GLY A 125 3.88 -7.27 -0.88
N SER A 126 3.00 -7.40 -1.87
CA SER A 126 3.33 -8.05 -3.15
C SER A 126 4.07 -7.14 -4.13
N ASP A 127 3.72 -5.85 -4.17
CA ASP A 127 4.13 -4.87 -5.20
C ASP A 127 3.79 -5.29 -6.65
N PHE A 128 2.83 -6.21 -6.80
CA PHE A 128 2.40 -6.66 -8.10
C PHE A 128 1.54 -5.58 -8.78
N PRO A 129 1.80 -5.22 -10.07
CA PRO A 129 1.02 -4.22 -10.78
C PRO A 129 -0.47 -4.59 -10.84
N THR A 130 -1.31 -3.74 -10.24
CA THR A 130 -2.73 -4.06 -10.04
C THR A 130 -3.48 -4.21 -11.36
N PHE A 131 -3.14 -3.43 -12.39
CA PHE A 131 -3.79 -3.50 -13.70
C PHE A 131 -3.71 -4.89 -14.32
N LEU A 132 -2.58 -5.62 -14.18
CA LEU A 132 -2.44 -6.99 -14.68
C LEU A 132 -3.36 -7.98 -13.97
N LYS A 133 -3.65 -7.73 -12.69
CA LYS A 133 -4.56 -8.56 -11.89
C LYS A 133 -6.02 -8.32 -12.26
N TYR A 134 -6.36 -7.07 -12.61
CA TYR A 134 -7.73 -6.65 -12.95
C TYR A 134 -8.08 -6.88 -14.43
N ASP A 135 -7.10 -7.05 -15.30
CA ASP A 135 -7.31 -7.34 -16.73
C ASP A 135 -7.68 -8.81 -16.95
N ASN A 136 -8.90 -9.17 -16.53
CA ASN A 136 -9.44 -10.52 -16.66
C ASN A 136 -10.97 -10.49 -16.76
N ASP A 137 -11.50 -11.04 -17.87
CA ASP A 137 -12.94 -11.01 -18.20
C ASP A 137 -13.79 -11.96 -17.36
N ASN A 138 -13.19 -12.94 -16.71
CA ASN A 138 -13.92 -13.98 -15.98
C ASN A 138 -14.17 -13.63 -14.50
N THR A 139 -13.87 -12.41 -14.08
CA THR A 139 -14.03 -12.00 -12.67
C THR A 139 -15.50 -11.91 -12.28
N LYS A 140 -15.88 -12.54 -11.17
CA LYS A 140 -17.24 -12.57 -10.62
C LYS A 140 -17.33 -11.97 -9.23
N TYR A 141 -16.28 -12.13 -8.43
CA TYR A 141 -16.22 -11.75 -7.03
C TYR A 141 -14.98 -10.90 -6.74
N LEU A 142 -15.15 -9.89 -5.90
CA LEU A 142 -14.04 -9.14 -5.31
C LEU A 142 -13.96 -9.44 -3.81
N LEU A 143 -12.82 -9.95 -3.36
CA LEU A 143 -12.48 -10.10 -1.95
C LEU A 143 -11.50 -9.00 -1.56
N VAL A 144 -11.92 -8.12 -0.66
CA VAL A 144 -11.07 -7.11 -0.07
C VAL A 144 -10.43 -7.69 1.18
N ASN A 145 -9.14 -7.95 1.12
CA ASN A 145 -8.39 -8.53 2.22
C ASN A 145 -7.98 -7.44 3.22
N GLY A 146 -8.69 -7.36 4.33
CA GLY A 146 -8.39 -6.56 5.52
C GLY A 146 -7.93 -7.42 6.71
N VAL A 147 -7.55 -8.68 6.46
CA VAL A 147 -7.05 -9.62 7.49
C VAL A 147 -5.56 -9.39 7.71
N GLU A 148 -5.22 -8.34 8.40
CA GLU A 148 -3.84 -8.03 8.78
C GLU A 148 -3.34 -9.02 9.83
N CYS A 149 -2.85 -10.20 9.41
CA CYS A 149 -2.51 -11.31 10.31
C CYS A 149 -1.08 -11.25 10.87
N GLU A 150 -0.22 -10.37 10.37
CA GLU A 150 1.12 -10.17 10.90
C GLU A 150 1.08 -9.57 12.30
N PRO A 151 1.76 -10.18 13.30
CA PRO A 151 1.87 -9.59 14.62
C PRO A 151 2.53 -8.20 14.57
N PHE A 152 2.12 -7.31 15.44
CA PHE A 152 2.59 -5.92 15.56
C PHE A 152 2.24 -4.98 14.40
N VAL A 153 1.70 -5.46 13.29
CA VAL A 153 1.29 -4.63 12.15
C VAL A 153 -0.18 -4.21 12.33
N SER A 154 -0.50 -2.95 12.04
CA SER A 154 -1.84 -2.39 12.22
C SER A 154 -2.22 -1.28 11.23
N CYS A 155 -1.42 -1.08 10.17
CA CYS A 155 -1.67 -0.01 9.19
C CYS A 155 -2.99 -0.21 8.41
N ASP A 156 -3.31 -1.45 8.01
CA ASP A 156 -4.57 -1.76 7.33
C ASP A 156 -5.77 -1.63 8.30
N LYS A 157 -5.59 -2.06 9.55
CA LYS A 157 -6.61 -1.93 10.61
C LYS A 157 -6.91 -0.44 10.89
N ALA A 158 -5.86 0.39 10.99
CA ALA A 158 -6.00 1.83 11.18
C ALA A 158 -6.69 2.49 9.98
N LEU A 159 -6.29 2.12 8.76
CA LEU A 159 -6.92 2.60 7.53
C LEU A 159 -8.40 2.26 7.50
N MET A 160 -8.77 1.00 7.68
CA MET A 160 -10.15 0.54 7.65
C MET A 160 -11.05 1.26 8.67
N LYS A 161 -10.54 1.49 9.89
CA LYS A 161 -11.30 2.22 10.92
C LYS A 161 -11.55 3.68 10.53
N ASN A 162 -10.58 4.33 9.88
CA ASN A 162 -10.66 5.77 9.59
C ASN A 162 -11.24 6.09 8.21
N SER A 163 -11.27 5.13 7.27
CA SER A 163 -11.68 5.33 5.87
C SER A 163 -12.62 4.23 5.36
N ALA A 164 -13.53 3.76 6.24
CA ALA A 164 -14.47 2.69 5.88
C ALA A 164 -15.42 3.09 4.73
N GLU A 165 -15.89 4.33 4.72
CA GLU A 165 -16.81 4.86 3.71
C GLU A 165 -16.12 4.96 2.35
N GLU A 166 -14.91 5.50 2.31
CA GLU A 166 -14.10 5.62 1.10
C GLU A 166 -13.75 4.25 0.50
N ILE A 167 -13.47 3.27 1.35
CA ILE A 167 -13.23 1.89 0.92
C ILE A 167 -14.50 1.28 0.30
N LEU A 168 -15.66 1.47 0.92
CA LEU A 168 -16.95 1.01 0.38
C LEU A 168 -17.27 1.68 -0.95
N GLU A 169 -17.08 3.01 -1.07
CA GLU A 169 -17.27 3.75 -2.33
C GLU A 169 -16.36 3.18 -3.44
N ALA A 170 -15.10 2.90 -3.14
CA ALA A 170 -14.18 2.32 -4.12
C ALA A 170 -14.62 0.91 -4.55
N VAL A 171 -15.00 0.07 -3.60
CA VAL A 171 -15.47 -1.30 -3.89
C VAL A 171 -16.70 -1.27 -4.78
N ASP A 172 -17.68 -0.42 -4.50
CA ASP A 172 -18.91 -0.28 -5.28
C ASP A 172 -18.61 0.18 -6.72
N LYS A 173 -17.75 1.18 -6.89
CA LYS A 173 -17.28 1.64 -8.20
C LYS A 173 -16.56 0.53 -8.97
N ILE A 174 -15.64 -0.20 -8.33
CA ILE A 174 -14.95 -1.34 -8.95
C ILE A 174 -15.97 -2.39 -9.39
N MET A 175 -16.92 -2.73 -8.53
CA MET A 175 -17.97 -3.70 -8.85
C MET A 175 -18.78 -3.28 -10.07
N THR A 176 -19.17 -2.02 -10.15
CA THR A 176 -19.93 -1.45 -11.28
C THR A 176 -19.10 -1.50 -12.56
N ILE A 177 -17.86 -0.99 -12.55
CA ILE A 177 -16.96 -0.94 -13.72
C ILE A 177 -16.64 -2.34 -14.24
N MET A 178 -16.37 -3.28 -13.32
CA MET A 178 -15.97 -4.65 -13.63
C MET A 178 -17.16 -5.61 -13.79
N ASN A 179 -18.40 -5.13 -13.63
CA ASN A 179 -19.63 -5.93 -13.65
C ASN A 179 -19.58 -7.16 -12.72
N LEU A 180 -19.14 -6.95 -11.45
CA LEU A 180 -19.00 -8.01 -10.48
C LEU A 180 -20.33 -8.30 -9.76
N LYS A 181 -20.57 -9.58 -9.44
CA LYS A 181 -21.80 -10.02 -8.80
C LYS A 181 -21.87 -9.64 -7.32
N LYS A 182 -20.74 -9.79 -6.61
CA LYS A 182 -20.66 -9.58 -5.16
C LYS A 182 -19.25 -9.29 -4.72
N SER A 183 -19.13 -8.50 -3.64
CA SER A 183 -17.88 -8.26 -2.95
C SER A 183 -17.98 -8.62 -1.47
N TYR A 184 -16.84 -9.03 -0.91
CA TYR A 184 -16.67 -9.30 0.51
C TYR A 184 -15.49 -8.52 1.05
N ILE A 185 -15.71 -7.74 2.11
CA ILE A 185 -14.63 -7.15 2.89
C ILE A 185 -14.35 -8.10 4.05
N VAL A 186 -13.15 -8.69 4.05
CA VAL A 186 -12.77 -9.72 5.02
C VAL A 186 -11.94 -9.08 6.12
N VAL A 187 -12.41 -9.18 7.37
CA VAL A 187 -11.78 -8.57 8.53
C VAL A 187 -11.72 -9.54 9.70
N LYS A 188 -10.86 -9.31 10.68
CA LYS A 188 -10.79 -10.13 11.89
C LYS A 188 -12.00 -9.89 12.77
N GLU A 189 -12.53 -10.97 13.37
CA GLU A 189 -13.71 -10.95 14.26
C GLU A 189 -13.51 -10.15 15.55
N ASP A 190 -12.28 -9.98 16.01
CA ASP A 190 -11.92 -9.20 17.21
C ASP A 190 -11.74 -7.69 16.93
N SER A 191 -11.77 -7.27 15.67
CA SER A 191 -11.56 -5.90 15.25
C SER A 191 -12.82 -5.03 15.36
N THR A 192 -13.42 -4.97 16.55
CA THR A 192 -14.72 -4.32 16.81
C THR A 192 -14.82 -2.90 16.28
N LYS A 193 -13.77 -2.07 16.42
CA LYS A 193 -13.78 -0.67 15.90
C LYS A 193 -13.84 -0.63 14.36
N VAL A 194 -13.20 -1.57 13.68
CA VAL A 194 -13.27 -1.73 12.21
C VAL A 194 -14.65 -2.19 11.79
N ILE A 195 -15.16 -3.23 12.43
CA ILE A 195 -16.51 -3.77 12.17
C ILE A 195 -17.55 -2.67 12.30
N ASN A 196 -17.51 -1.92 13.40
CA ASN A 196 -18.44 -0.80 13.64
C ASN A 196 -18.29 0.32 12.58
N ALA A 197 -17.07 0.62 12.10
CA ALA A 197 -16.85 1.61 11.06
C ALA A 197 -17.52 1.21 9.75
N PHE A 198 -17.35 -0.04 9.31
CA PHE A 198 -18.04 -0.54 8.11
C PHE A 198 -19.56 -0.67 8.31
N THR A 199 -20.03 -1.15 9.46
CA THR A 199 -21.47 -1.38 9.72
C THR A 199 -22.27 -0.09 9.62
N LYS A 200 -21.69 1.08 9.90
CA LYS A 200 -22.37 2.39 9.78
C LYS A 200 -22.77 2.71 8.34
N HIS A 201 -22.03 2.24 7.35
CA HIS A 201 -22.17 2.66 5.95
C HIS A 201 -22.56 1.52 5.00
N ILE A 202 -22.28 0.26 5.35
CA ILE A 202 -22.43 -0.89 4.44
C ILE A 202 -23.88 -1.13 4.00
N GLY A 203 -24.87 -0.67 4.78
CA GLY A 203 -26.29 -0.82 4.44
C GLY A 203 -26.71 -0.14 3.14
N THR A 204 -25.95 0.85 2.66
CA THR A 204 -26.17 1.52 1.36
C THR A 204 -25.62 0.73 0.17
N TYR A 205 -24.88 -0.36 0.41
CA TYR A 205 -24.20 -1.16 -0.60
C TYR A 205 -24.66 -2.64 -0.58
N PRO A 206 -25.82 -2.97 -1.19
CA PRO A 206 -26.48 -4.29 -1.01
C PRO A 206 -25.65 -5.47 -1.53
N ASN A 207 -24.70 -5.23 -2.44
CA ASN A 207 -23.86 -6.26 -3.02
C ASN A 207 -22.50 -6.38 -2.33
N ILE A 208 -22.24 -5.61 -1.26
CA ILE A 208 -21.03 -5.69 -0.45
C ILE A 208 -21.38 -6.28 0.91
N SER A 209 -20.63 -7.26 1.35
CA SER A 209 -20.84 -7.91 2.65
C SER A 209 -19.55 -7.93 3.46
N LEU A 210 -19.68 -7.78 4.78
CA LEU A 210 -18.57 -7.97 5.71
C LEU A 210 -18.45 -9.47 6.05
N LYS A 211 -17.24 -10.02 5.97
CA LYS A 211 -16.93 -11.39 6.37
C LYS A 211 -15.92 -11.38 7.51
N LEU A 212 -16.28 -12.05 8.60
CA LEU A 212 -15.44 -12.13 9.79
C LEU A 212 -14.63 -13.44 9.77
N VAL A 213 -13.34 -13.33 10.09
CA VAL A 213 -12.41 -14.46 10.21
C VAL A 213 -11.68 -14.40 11.55
N LYS A 214 -11.20 -15.55 12.04
CA LYS A 214 -10.46 -15.63 13.30
C LYS A 214 -9.15 -14.87 13.24
N ASP A 215 -8.76 -14.24 14.35
CA ASP A 215 -7.43 -13.62 14.52
C ASP A 215 -6.37 -14.71 14.72
N ALA A 216 -5.83 -15.20 13.61
CA ALA A 216 -4.75 -16.17 13.62
C ALA A 216 -3.87 -15.99 12.38
N TYR A 217 -2.55 -16.18 12.56
CA TYR A 217 -1.63 -16.35 11.44
C TYR A 217 -1.73 -17.80 10.92
N PRO A 218 -1.87 -18.04 9.62
CA PRO A 218 -1.75 -17.10 8.48
C PRO A 218 -3.09 -16.74 7.80
N ASN A 219 -4.16 -16.48 8.53
CA ASN A 219 -5.51 -16.26 7.99
C ASN A 219 -5.61 -15.08 7.00
N GLY A 220 -4.63 -14.20 6.93
CA GLY A 220 -4.52 -13.15 5.92
C GLY A 220 -3.93 -13.61 4.57
N TRP A 221 -3.50 -14.85 4.44
CA TRP A 221 -2.99 -15.34 3.16
C TRP A 221 -4.13 -15.52 2.15
N GLU A 222 -3.89 -15.08 0.92
CA GLU A 222 -4.90 -15.03 -0.16
C GLU A 222 -5.69 -16.34 -0.28
N ARG A 223 -5.00 -17.50 -0.28
CA ARG A 223 -5.62 -18.83 -0.38
C ARG A 223 -6.57 -19.13 0.78
N ILE A 224 -6.19 -18.73 1.99
CA ILE A 224 -6.99 -18.94 3.20
C ILE A 224 -8.19 -17.99 3.19
N VAL A 225 -7.98 -16.72 2.84
CA VAL A 225 -9.05 -15.72 2.70
C VAL A 225 -10.13 -16.22 1.72
N VAL A 226 -9.74 -16.75 0.56
CA VAL A 226 -10.67 -17.28 -0.43
C VAL A 226 -11.44 -18.49 0.10
N ARG A 227 -10.72 -19.47 0.66
CA ARG A 227 -11.34 -20.68 1.23
C ARG A 227 -12.32 -20.35 2.34
N ASP A 228 -11.92 -19.50 3.30
CA ASP A 228 -12.72 -19.20 4.49
C ASP A 228 -13.92 -18.27 4.19
N THR A 229 -13.82 -17.49 3.09
CA THR A 229 -14.90 -16.59 2.65
C THR A 229 -15.91 -17.28 1.75
N LEU A 230 -15.44 -18.06 0.76
CA LEU A 230 -16.27 -18.61 -0.32
C LEU A 230 -16.36 -20.14 -0.31
N GLY A 231 -15.55 -20.84 0.50
CA GLY A 231 -15.45 -22.30 0.46
C GLY A 231 -14.82 -22.85 -0.83
N ILE A 232 -14.06 -22.02 -1.54
CA ILE A 232 -13.46 -22.34 -2.85
C ILE A 232 -11.96 -22.56 -2.70
N GLU A 233 -11.48 -23.64 -3.30
CA GLU A 233 -10.05 -23.90 -3.49
C GLU A 233 -9.66 -23.71 -4.95
N TYR A 234 -8.40 -23.35 -5.20
CA TYR A 234 -7.85 -23.11 -6.54
C TYR A 234 -6.38 -23.59 -6.61
N ASP A 235 -5.89 -23.86 -7.82
CA ASP A 235 -4.55 -24.42 -8.02
C ASP A 235 -3.45 -23.36 -7.92
N LYS A 236 -3.37 -22.42 -8.88
CA LYS A 236 -2.34 -21.39 -8.92
C LYS A 236 -2.84 -20.03 -8.46
N TYR A 237 -3.91 -19.54 -9.07
CA TYR A 237 -4.43 -18.19 -8.85
C TYR A 237 -5.94 -18.19 -8.63
N PRO A 238 -6.47 -17.36 -7.72
CA PRO A 238 -7.90 -17.27 -7.45
C PRO A 238 -8.72 -16.80 -8.65
N ILE A 239 -8.10 -16.09 -9.59
CA ILE A 239 -8.74 -15.61 -10.82
C ILE A 239 -9.20 -16.78 -11.72
N GLU A 240 -8.60 -17.96 -11.62
CA GLU A 240 -9.04 -19.20 -12.31
C GLU A 240 -10.49 -19.57 -11.92
N LYS A 241 -10.90 -19.19 -10.72
CA LYS A 241 -12.28 -19.37 -10.22
C LYS A 241 -13.13 -18.09 -10.32
N GLY A 242 -12.64 -17.08 -11.03
CA GLY A 242 -13.33 -15.79 -11.16
C GLY A 242 -13.30 -14.94 -9.89
N ILE A 243 -12.29 -15.12 -9.05
CA ILE A 243 -12.12 -14.42 -7.79
C ILE A 243 -10.95 -13.45 -7.89
N LEU A 244 -11.21 -12.18 -7.64
CA LEU A 244 -10.22 -11.13 -7.53
C LEU A 244 -10.00 -10.83 -6.04
N VAL A 245 -8.77 -10.95 -5.57
CA VAL A 245 -8.41 -10.60 -4.20
C VAL A 245 -7.54 -9.36 -4.20
N SER A 246 -7.90 -8.34 -3.44
CA SER A 246 -7.11 -7.10 -3.28
C SER A 246 -6.94 -6.76 -1.81
N ASN A 247 -5.76 -6.32 -1.43
CA ASN A 247 -5.53 -5.77 -0.10
C ASN A 247 -6.31 -4.44 0.09
N VAL A 248 -6.77 -4.18 1.30
CA VAL A 248 -7.58 -2.99 1.61
C VAL A 248 -6.86 -1.67 1.33
N SER A 249 -5.54 -1.59 1.55
CA SER A 249 -4.75 -0.38 1.21
C SER A 249 -4.67 -0.17 -0.29
N THR A 250 -4.66 -1.24 -1.11
CA THR A 250 -4.76 -1.15 -2.58
C THR A 250 -6.13 -0.60 -2.99
N ILE A 251 -7.21 -1.04 -2.37
CA ILE A 251 -8.56 -0.52 -2.63
C ILE A 251 -8.64 0.98 -2.29
N TYR A 252 -8.03 1.40 -1.18
CA TYR A 252 -7.98 2.81 -0.82
C TYR A 252 -7.15 3.64 -1.81
N ALA A 253 -6.03 3.12 -2.31
CA ALA A 253 -5.27 3.78 -3.38
C ALA A 253 -6.09 3.91 -4.69
N ILE A 254 -6.92 2.91 -5.01
CA ILE A 254 -7.87 2.98 -6.12
C ILE A 254 -8.93 4.06 -5.86
N TYR A 255 -9.42 4.20 -4.63
CA TYR A 255 -10.31 5.30 -4.28
C TYR A 255 -9.68 6.67 -4.57
N GLU A 256 -8.44 6.91 -4.11
CA GLU A 256 -7.73 8.18 -4.35
C GLU A 256 -7.52 8.44 -5.86
N MET A 257 -7.24 7.40 -6.62
CA MET A 257 -7.13 7.47 -8.07
C MET A 257 -8.46 7.84 -8.72
N LEU A 258 -9.54 7.14 -8.41
CA LEU A 258 -10.86 7.37 -9.01
C LEU A 258 -11.46 8.73 -8.62
N LYS A 259 -11.24 9.17 -7.38
CA LYS A 259 -11.82 10.40 -6.83
C LYS A 259 -11.02 11.66 -7.18
N TYR A 260 -9.69 11.55 -7.20
CA TYR A 260 -8.79 12.70 -7.28
C TYR A 260 -7.75 12.63 -8.40
N SER A 261 -7.76 11.57 -9.22
CA SER A 261 -6.71 11.27 -10.23
C SER A 261 -5.30 11.31 -9.64
N ARG A 262 -5.14 10.80 -8.43
CA ARG A 262 -3.85 10.78 -7.74
C ARG A 262 -3.10 9.48 -8.00
N PRO A 263 -1.87 9.53 -8.50
CA PRO A 263 -1.02 8.37 -8.58
C PRO A 263 -0.59 7.90 -7.19
N LEU A 264 -0.17 6.64 -7.09
CA LEU A 264 0.29 6.04 -5.84
C LEU A 264 1.65 6.62 -5.43
N THR A 265 1.63 7.64 -4.58
CA THR A 265 2.80 8.37 -4.08
C THR A 265 2.92 8.37 -2.57
N GLU A 266 1.92 7.85 -1.87
CA GLU A 266 1.86 7.82 -0.41
C GLU A 266 1.33 6.46 0.06
N ARG A 267 1.67 6.07 1.27
CA ARG A 267 1.09 4.89 1.93
C ARG A 267 1.07 5.04 3.44
N ILE A 268 0.30 4.19 4.11
CA ILE A 268 0.34 4.04 5.57
C ILE A 268 1.20 2.84 5.89
N ILE A 269 2.09 2.99 6.88
CA ILE A 269 2.93 1.93 7.43
C ILE A 269 2.85 1.92 8.95
N THR A 270 3.18 0.78 9.56
CA THR A 270 3.33 0.66 11.02
C THR A 270 4.79 0.79 11.41
N ILE A 271 5.11 1.70 12.34
CA ILE A 271 6.41 1.79 13.00
C ILE A 271 6.28 1.22 14.40
N THR A 272 6.99 0.13 14.70
CA THR A 272 6.80 -0.63 15.94
C THR A 272 8.05 -1.39 16.38
N GLY A 273 7.94 -2.16 17.44
CA GLY A 273 9.02 -2.97 18.00
C GLY A 273 9.50 -2.46 19.34
N PRO A 274 10.30 -3.25 20.07
CA PRO A 274 10.84 -2.86 21.38
C PRO A 274 11.84 -1.70 21.29
N GLY A 275 12.50 -1.51 20.12
CA GLY A 275 13.48 -0.47 19.87
C GLY A 275 12.91 0.91 19.56
N ILE A 276 11.61 1.01 19.33
CA ILE A 276 10.95 2.27 18.97
C ILE A 276 10.41 2.96 20.23
N LYS A 277 10.68 4.28 20.38
CA LYS A 277 10.13 5.07 21.47
C LYS A 277 8.64 5.30 21.30
N LYS A 278 8.22 5.87 20.17
CA LYS A 278 6.83 6.14 19.85
C LYS A 278 6.37 5.19 18.72
N LYS A 279 5.60 4.18 19.09
CA LYS A 279 4.98 3.26 18.14
C LYS A 279 3.71 3.89 17.58
N THR A 280 3.49 3.78 16.26
CA THR A 280 2.29 4.34 15.62
C THR A 280 2.15 3.81 14.19
N ASN A 281 0.95 3.99 13.58
CA ASN A 281 0.86 3.98 12.14
C ASN A 281 1.12 5.39 11.61
N VAL A 282 1.80 5.49 10.49
CA VAL A 282 2.17 6.78 9.91
C VAL A 282 1.92 6.78 8.41
N LYS A 283 1.28 7.85 7.92
CA LYS A 283 1.16 8.11 6.48
C LYS A 283 2.44 8.79 6.01
N VAL A 284 3.08 8.23 4.99
CA VAL A 284 4.39 8.67 4.50
C VAL A 284 4.40 8.79 2.98
N LYS A 285 5.33 9.59 2.45
CA LYS A 285 5.69 9.62 1.04
C LYS A 285 6.48 8.37 0.67
N ILE A 286 6.20 7.77 -0.48
CA ILE A 286 7.03 6.68 -1.03
C ILE A 286 8.41 7.25 -1.36
N GLY A 287 9.47 6.54 -0.97
CA GLY A 287 10.85 7.00 -1.10
C GLY A 287 11.43 7.66 0.15
N THR A 288 10.66 7.89 1.22
CA THR A 288 11.17 8.42 2.49
C THR A 288 12.07 7.40 3.19
N LEU A 289 13.12 7.86 3.85
CA LEU A 289 13.98 6.98 4.67
C LEU A 289 13.30 6.57 5.98
N ALA A 290 13.46 5.32 6.37
CA ALA A 290 12.96 4.79 7.63
C ALA A 290 13.56 5.51 8.84
N SER A 291 14.85 5.81 8.81
CA SER A 291 15.56 6.57 9.86
C SER A 291 14.96 7.95 10.09
N GLU A 292 14.58 8.65 9.01
CA GLU A 292 13.97 9.98 9.08
C GLU A 292 12.57 9.94 9.73
N ILE A 293 11.75 8.94 9.34
CA ILE A 293 10.43 8.72 9.96
C ILE A 293 10.58 8.41 11.44
N ILE A 294 11.51 7.49 11.81
CA ILE A 294 11.71 7.08 13.20
C ILE A 294 12.24 8.26 14.04
N ALA A 295 13.14 9.07 13.48
CA ALA A 295 13.63 10.28 14.14
C ALA A 295 12.49 11.26 14.46
N SER A 296 11.52 11.43 13.54
CA SER A 296 10.33 12.27 13.75
C SER A 296 9.38 11.73 14.84
N LEU A 297 9.53 10.46 15.21
CA LEU A 297 8.77 9.75 16.23
C LEU A 297 9.59 9.55 17.54
N ASP A 298 10.34 10.56 17.95
CA ASP A 298 11.21 10.55 19.14
C ASP A 298 12.42 9.59 19.06
N GLY A 299 12.63 8.92 17.92
CA GLY A 299 13.78 8.09 17.65
C GLY A 299 13.77 6.72 18.33
N TYR A 300 14.97 6.15 18.45
CA TYR A 300 15.21 4.82 19.01
C TYR A 300 15.35 4.84 20.52
N LYS A 301 14.96 3.74 21.17
CA LYS A 301 15.43 3.41 22.52
C LYS A 301 16.89 2.94 22.46
N LYS A 302 17.59 3.04 23.59
CA LYS A 302 18.94 2.44 23.70
C LYS A 302 18.81 0.91 23.64
N LEU A 303 19.24 0.33 22.55
CA LEU A 303 19.34 -1.12 22.36
C LEU A 303 20.79 -1.50 22.09
N LYS A 304 21.17 -2.67 22.58
CA LYS A 304 22.44 -3.31 22.24
C LYS A 304 22.19 -4.19 21.02
N ASN A 305 22.76 -3.83 19.87
CA ASN A 305 22.58 -4.53 18.58
C ASN A 305 21.10 -4.56 18.09
N PRO A 306 20.53 -3.42 17.67
CA PRO A 306 19.18 -3.39 17.14
C PRO A 306 19.07 -4.22 15.84
N LEU A 307 17.98 -4.96 15.69
CA LEU A 307 17.62 -5.66 14.47
C LEU A 307 16.51 -4.88 13.78
N PHE A 308 16.70 -4.55 12.51
CA PHE A 308 15.69 -3.90 11.69
C PHE A 308 14.98 -4.95 10.83
N ILE A 309 13.65 -4.89 10.78
CA ILE A 309 12.83 -5.78 9.96
C ILE A 309 11.93 -4.90 9.08
N ALA A 310 12.04 -5.06 7.76
CA ALA A 310 11.13 -4.49 6.78
C ALA A 310 9.94 -5.44 6.58
N GLY A 311 8.75 -5.01 6.99
CA GLY A 311 7.53 -5.84 7.06
C GLY A 311 7.21 -6.32 8.46
N GLY A 312 6.29 -7.29 8.58
CA GLY A 312 5.95 -7.94 9.85
C GLY A 312 6.97 -9.02 10.26
N PRO A 313 6.91 -9.52 11.51
CA PRO A 313 7.90 -10.46 12.02
C PRO A 313 7.84 -11.86 11.39
N MET A 314 6.73 -12.22 10.71
CA MET A 314 6.55 -13.54 10.11
C MET A 314 7.03 -13.58 8.65
N MET A 315 6.75 -12.53 7.86
CA MET A 315 7.05 -12.46 6.44
C MET A 315 8.07 -11.37 6.08
N GLY A 316 8.37 -10.46 7.01
CA GLY A 316 9.35 -9.40 6.82
C GLY A 316 10.77 -9.94 6.71
N LYS A 317 11.66 -9.12 6.21
CA LYS A 317 13.09 -9.45 6.07
C LYS A 317 13.93 -8.60 7.01
N SER A 318 14.90 -9.25 7.65
CA SER A 318 15.94 -8.54 8.40
C SER A 318 16.81 -7.73 7.45
N ILE A 319 17.03 -6.47 7.79
CA ILE A 319 17.88 -5.54 7.06
C ILE A 319 19.02 -5.05 7.97
N PRO A 320 20.21 -4.76 7.39
CA PRO A 320 21.39 -4.47 8.21
C PRO A 320 21.35 -3.11 8.90
N THR A 321 20.64 -2.15 8.32
CA THR A 321 20.62 -0.74 8.78
C THR A 321 19.26 -0.09 8.54
N ASP A 322 19.05 1.08 9.13
CA ASP A 322 17.88 1.94 8.90
C ASP A 322 17.98 2.83 7.65
N ASP A 323 19.01 2.64 6.83
CA ASP A 323 19.15 3.23 5.47
C ASP A 323 18.17 2.57 4.47
N LEU A 324 16.98 2.28 4.95
CA LEU A 324 15.88 1.66 4.22
C LEU A 324 14.94 2.73 3.69
N ILE A 325 14.63 2.68 2.40
CA ILE A 325 13.58 3.51 1.82
C ILE A 325 12.22 2.83 1.92
N ILE A 326 11.18 3.62 2.14
CA ILE A 326 9.79 3.12 2.10
C ILE A 326 9.37 2.95 0.65
N THR A 327 9.26 1.70 0.25
CA THR A 327 8.75 1.29 -1.07
C THR A 327 7.26 0.93 -0.99
N LYS A 328 6.63 0.68 -2.16
CA LYS A 328 5.20 0.35 -2.25
C LYS A 328 4.81 -0.94 -1.51
N ASP A 329 5.74 -1.83 -1.25
CA ASP A 329 5.52 -3.13 -0.61
C ASP A 329 5.78 -3.16 0.91
N ILE A 330 6.39 -2.11 1.49
CA ILE A 330 6.67 -2.05 2.93
C ILE A 330 5.42 -1.58 3.68
N ASN A 331 4.83 -2.44 4.50
CA ASN A 331 3.69 -2.12 5.35
C ASN A 331 4.05 -1.89 6.82
N ALA A 332 5.27 -2.27 7.24
CA ALA A 332 5.74 -2.04 8.59
C ALA A 332 7.26 -1.96 8.67
N ILE A 333 7.76 -1.33 9.74
CA ILE A 333 9.15 -1.39 10.19
C ILE A 333 9.15 -1.74 11.66
N LEU A 334 9.88 -2.82 12.00
CA LEU A 334 10.11 -3.26 13.36
C LEU A 334 11.58 -3.06 13.73
N VAL A 335 11.83 -2.56 14.97
CA VAL A 335 13.16 -2.41 15.53
C VAL A 335 13.22 -3.00 16.94
#